data_cff326d720646107dac7dfd1d8a1f4ec
#
_entry.id   cff326d720646107dac7dfd1d8a1f4ec
#
_cell.length_a   1.000
_cell.length_b   1.000
_cell.length_c   1.000
_cell.angle_alpha   90.00
_cell.angle_beta   90.00
_cell.angle_gamma   90.00
#
_symmetry.space_group_name_H-M   'P 1'
#
loop_
_entity.id
_entity.type
_entity.pdbx_description
1 polymer ?
#
loop_
_entity_poly.entity_id
_entity_poly.type
_entity_poly.pdbx_seq_one_letter_code
_entity_poly.pdbx_strand_id
1 'polypeptide(L)'
;IKYLSQEGIKQLLQKTENFYMQDNNREMPKVDLDLFFVIDEKNNQIELTDKGIDTISNKNEDSNFFVLPNLSIELTQIENKKLELSFEVEEKEKVYNDFSTKSERIHTLNQLLKAYTLFEKNTEYVVMDNKVKIVDEQTGRIMDGRRYSDGLHQAIEAKENVKIEDATQTFASITLQNYFRMYNKLSGMTGTAITEAGELWDIYKLDVVEIPTNKPISRKDQNDLIYKTKREKYNAVIEDVTKISNQGRPVLIGTTSVEISELLARMLTIRKINHNVLNAKLHKKEADIVSQAGNAGIVTIATNMAGRGTDIKISDQIKNDGGLAIIGTERHDSRRVDRQLRGRAGRQGDPGSSQFYVSLEDNLMRLFGSDRVAKMMDRMGLEEGEVIQHSMMTKTIERAQKKVEENNFGIRKRLLEYDDVMN
;
A
#
# COMPACT_ATOMS: atom_id res chain seq x y z
N ILE A 1 3.23 10.73 -16.67
CA ILE A 1 1.81 10.32 -16.69
C ILE A 1 1.18 10.64 -18.06
N LYS A 2 1.29 11.88 -18.57
CA LYS A 2 0.66 12.29 -19.84
C LYS A 2 1.14 11.50 -21.08
N TYR A 3 2.37 11.01 -21.07
CA TYR A 3 2.94 10.19 -22.15
C TYR A 3 2.60 8.70 -22.01
N LEU A 4 2.50 8.17 -20.79
CA LEU A 4 2.16 6.76 -20.53
C LEU A 4 0.70 6.42 -20.91
N SER A 5 -0.18 7.43 -21.02
CA SER A 5 -1.57 7.24 -21.47
C SER A 5 -1.71 7.19 -22.98
N GLN A 6 -0.65 7.44 -23.77
CA GLN A 6 -0.68 7.32 -25.22
C GLN A 6 -0.65 5.84 -25.64
N GLU A 7 -1.43 5.51 -26.66
CA GLU A 7 -1.53 4.15 -27.18
C GLU A 7 -0.16 3.62 -27.64
N GLY A 8 0.22 2.43 -27.16
CA GLY A 8 1.49 1.79 -27.50
C GLY A 8 2.70 2.17 -26.62
N ILE A 9 2.71 3.30 -25.92
CA ILE A 9 3.86 3.71 -25.10
C ILE A 9 4.04 2.80 -23.89
N LYS A 10 2.95 2.40 -23.24
CA LYS A 10 2.99 1.47 -22.10
C LYS A 10 3.54 0.10 -22.52
N GLN A 11 3.16 -0.38 -23.71
CA GLN A 11 3.69 -1.63 -24.25
C GLN A 11 5.17 -1.55 -24.62
N LEU A 12 5.59 -0.40 -25.18
CA LEU A 12 6.98 -0.14 -25.49
C LEU A 12 7.84 -0.09 -24.23
N LEU A 13 7.38 0.62 -23.19
CA LEU A 13 8.04 0.69 -21.89
C LEU A 13 8.22 -0.71 -21.31
N GLN A 14 7.15 -1.50 -21.26
CA GLN A 14 7.17 -2.85 -20.71
C GLN A 14 8.07 -3.81 -21.51
N LYS A 15 8.12 -3.66 -22.85
CA LYS A 15 9.08 -4.41 -23.69
C LYS A 15 10.52 -4.03 -23.40
N THR A 16 10.79 -2.75 -23.23
CA THR A 16 12.13 -2.23 -22.95
C THR A 16 12.59 -2.66 -21.57
N GLU A 17 11.76 -2.51 -20.55
CA GLU A 17 12.03 -3.00 -19.19
C GLU A 17 12.33 -4.51 -19.19
N ASN A 18 11.47 -5.32 -19.80
CA ASN A 18 11.68 -6.76 -19.90
C ASN A 18 12.97 -7.15 -20.62
N PHE A 19 13.40 -6.37 -21.61
CA PHE A 19 14.65 -6.61 -22.31
C PHE A 19 15.87 -6.36 -21.40
N TYR A 20 15.89 -5.27 -20.65
CA TYR A 20 17.00 -4.92 -19.76
C TYR A 20 16.97 -5.68 -18.42
N MET A 21 15.81 -6.23 -18.02
CA MET A 21 15.69 -7.10 -16.85
C MET A 21 16.16 -8.54 -17.08
N GLN A 22 16.52 -8.92 -18.32
CA GLN A 22 17.10 -10.22 -18.60
C GLN A 22 18.45 -10.36 -17.88
N ASP A 23 18.88 -11.59 -17.64
CA ASP A 23 20.15 -11.91 -16.99
C ASP A 23 20.38 -11.27 -15.60
N ASN A 24 19.35 -11.34 -14.71
CA ASN A 24 19.42 -10.80 -13.35
C ASN A 24 19.67 -9.28 -13.29
N ASN A 25 19.03 -8.51 -14.15
CA ASN A 25 19.13 -7.04 -14.20
C ASN A 25 20.54 -6.50 -14.53
N ARG A 26 21.40 -7.30 -15.11
CA ARG A 26 22.79 -6.92 -15.42
C ARG A 26 22.90 -5.71 -16.36
N GLU A 27 21.91 -5.54 -17.22
CA GLU A 27 21.88 -4.46 -18.22
C GLU A 27 21.06 -3.23 -17.75
N MET A 28 20.35 -3.32 -16.62
CA MET A 28 19.56 -2.20 -16.09
C MET A 28 20.37 -0.91 -15.84
N PRO A 29 21.60 -0.96 -15.33
CA PRO A 29 22.40 0.25 -15.16
C PRO A 29 22.59 1.08 -16.44
N LYS A 30 22.45 0.48 -17.63
CA LYS A 30 22.52 1.23 -18.90
C LYS A 30 21.29 2.11 -19.13
N VAL A 31 20.12 1.70 -18.61
CA VAL A 31 18.89 2.51 -18.66
C VAL A 31 19.01 3.68 -17.69
N ASP A 32 19.65 3.46 -16.55
CA ASP A 32 19.79 4.46 -15.49
C ASP A 32 20.65 5.66 -15.93
N LEU A 33 21.60 5.46 -16.86
CA LEU A 33 22.46 6.53 -17.40
C LEU A 33 21.69 7.69 -18.04
N ASP A 34 20.52 7.44 -18.60
CA ASP A 34 19.71 8.46 -19.24
C ASP A 34 18.66 9.11 -18.31
N LEU A 35 18.44 8.54 -17.14
CA LEU A 35 17.47 9.01 -16.16
C LEU A 35 18.10 10.03 -15.20
N PHE A 36 17.27 10.85 -14.57
CA PHE A 36 17.69 11.78 -13.51
C PHE A 36 17.65 11.15 -12.12
N PHE A 37 16.75 10.19 -11.92
CA PHE A 37 16.61 9.41 -10.69
C PHE A 37 15.93 8.07 -10.99
N VAL A 38 16.14 7.10 -10.13
CA VAL A 38 15.54 5.76 -10.17
C VAL A 38 14.67 5.55 -8.92
N ILE A 39 13.54 4.89 -9.10
CA ILE A 39 12.60 4.58 -8.01
C ILE A 39 12.60 3.08 -7.79
N ASP A 40 12.90 2.64 -6.58
CA ASP A 40 12.63 1.28 -6.11
C ASP A 40 11.32 1.29 -5.30
N GLU A 41 10.21 1.03 -5.98
CA GLU A 41 8.88 0.97 -5.35
C GLU A 41 8.79 -0.12 -4.27
N LYS A 42 9.56 -1.18 -4.40
CA LYS A 42 9.55 -2.31 -3.46
C LYS A 42 10.15 -1.95 -2.11
N ASN A 43 11.20 -1.14 -2.12
CA ASN A 43 11.92 -0.70 -0.92
C ASN A 43 11.58 0.75 -0.52
N ASN A 44 10.67 1.41 -1.25
CA ASN A 44 10.35 2.84 -1.07
C ASN A 44 11.59 3.73 -1.07
N GLN A 45 12.54 3.45 -1.98
CA GLN A 45 13.78 4.18 -2.10
C GLN A 45 13.84 4.94 -3.42
N ILE A 46 14.53 6.07 -3.38
CA ILE A 46 14.84 6.88 -4.56
C ILE A 46 16.32 7.14 -4.55
N GLU A 47 16.95 6.90 -5.68
CA GLU A 47 18.35 7.15 -5.89
C GLU A 47 18.52 8.13 -7.06
N LEU A 48 19.29 9.20 -6.83
CA LEU A 48 19.69 10.11 -7.90
C LEU A 48 20.77 9.46 -8.73
N THR A 49 20.66 9.59 -10.05
CA THR A 49 21.72 9.21 -10.96
C THR A 49 22.78 10.31 -11.05
N ASP A 50 23.97 10.00 -11.58
CA ASP A 50 25.02 11.00 -11.82
C ASP A 50 24.50 12.16 -12.67
N LYS A 51 23.72 11.88 -13.70
CA LYS A 51 23.06 12.89 -14.54
C LYS A 51 22.08 13.76 -13.76
N GLY A 52 21.38 13.18 -12.78
CA GLY A 52 20.50 13.91 -11.87
C GLY A 52 21.28 14.89 -11.01
N ILE A 53 22.36 14.43 -10.39
CA ILE A 53 23.25 15.21 -9.54
C ILE A 53 23.87 16.35 -10.36
N ASP A 54 24.41 16.06 -11.54
CA ASP A 54 25.01 17.07 -12.43
C ASP A 54 24.00 18.13 -12.87
N THR A 55 22.78 17.71 -13.19
CA THR A 55 21.72 18.66 -13.63
C THR A 55 21.31 19.62 -12.53
N ILE A 56 21.29 19.18 -11.28
CA ILE A 56 20.94 20.00 -10.13
C ILE A 56 22.14 20.87 -9.72
N SER A 57 23.34 20.33 -9.75
CA SER A 57 24.58 21.05 -9.42
C SER A 57 24.88 22.16 -10.43
N ASN A 58 24.68 21.92 -11.72
CA ASN A 58 24.89 22.91 -12.79
C ASN A 58 23.97 24.14 -12.72
N LYS A 59 22.87 24.08 -11.96
CA LYS A 59 21.98 25.23 -11.71
C LYS A 59 22.43 26.10 -10.55
N ASN A 60 23.40 25.65 -9.78
CA ASN A 60 23.95 26.36 -8.64
C ASN A 60 25.35 26.89 -9.01
N GLU A 61 25.80 27.97 -8.35
CA GLU A 61 27.14 28.55 -8.56
C GLU A 61 28.28 27.62 -8.15
N ASP A 62 27.99 26.65 -7.26
CA ASP A 62 28.93 25.62 -6.79
C ASP A 62 28.63 24.28 -7.46
N SER A 63 29.52 23.81 -8.32
CA SER A 63 29.41 22.49 -9.00
C SER A 63 29.40 21.30 -8.02
N ASN A 64 29.96 21.48 -6.82
CA ASN A 64 30.05 20.44 -5.79
C ASN A 64 28.95 20.55 -4.72
N PHE A 65 27.92 21.37 -4.94
CA PHE A 65 26.87 21.68 -3.96
C PHE A 65 26.14 20.43 -3.44
N PHE A 66 25.94 19.44 -4.29
CA PHE A 66 25.29 18.16 -3.96
C PHE A 66 26.26 16.95 -4.02
N VAL A 67 27.57 17.18 -4.09
CA VAL A 67 28.57 16.11 -4.12
C VAL A 67 29.18 15.95 -2.74
N LEU A 68 29.03 14.75 -2.16
CA LEU A 68 29.62 14.43 -0.86
C LEU A 68 31.12 14.30 -0.95
N PRO A 69 31.90 14.97 -0.10
CA PRO A 69 33.33 14.77 -0.01
C PRO A 69 33.64 13.36 0.49
N ASN A 70 34.68 12.75 -0.04
CA ASN A 70 35.17 11.49 0.46
C ASN A 70 35.98 11.71 1.75
N LEU A 71 35.32 11.54 2.90
CA LEU A 71 35.92 11.76 4.23
C LEU A 71 37.25 11.03 4.42
N SER A 72 37.34 9.77 3.97
CA SER A 72 38.58 8.99 4.13
C SER A 72 39.76 9.59 3.38
N ILE A 73 39.52 10.07 2.16
CA ILE A 73 40.58 10.68 1.31
C ILE A 73 40.98 12.04 1.89
N GLU A 74 40.02 12.88 2.21
CA GLU A 74 40.28 14.23 2.72
C GLU A 74 40.94 14.23 4.11
N LEU A 75 40.49 13.37 5.01
CA LEU A 75 41.12 13.22 6.32
C LEU A 75 42.56 12.68 6.19
N THR A 76 42.82 11.72 5.32
CA THR A 76 44.16 11.20 5.05
C THR A 76 45.06 12.28 4.44
N GLN A 77 44.52 13.14 3.58
CA GLN A 77 45.30 14.26 3.01
C GLN A 77 45.68 15.28 4.09
N ILE A 78 44.78 15.58 5.05
CA ILE A 78 45.06 16.48 6.19
C ILE A 78 46.15 15.89 7.08
N GLU A 79 46.07 14.62 7.43
CA GLU A 79 47.04 13.91 8.26
C GLU A 79 48.45 13.87 7.58
N ASN A 80 48.50 13.71 6.28
CA ASN A 80 49.75 13.71 5.51
C ASN A 80 50.41 15.10 5.43
N LYS A 81 49.67 16.19 5.62
CA LYS A 81 50.20 17.57 5.65
C LYS A 81 51.01 17.91 6.88
N LYS A 82 51.03 17.05 7.91
CA LYS A 82 51.76 17.23 9.20
C LYS A 82 51.64 18.65 9.77
N LEU A 83 50.43 19.15 9.85
CA LEU A 83 50.10 20.46 10.44
C LEU A 83 50.29 20.43 11.96
N GLU A 84 50.37 21.63 12.57
CA GLU A 84 50.27 21.72 14.03
C GLU A 84 48.89 21.23 14.51
N LEU A 85 48.82 20.62 15.66
CA LEU A 85 47.65 19.90 16.18
C LEU A 85 46.36 20.78 16.16
N SER A 86 46.49 22.06 16.46
CA SER A 86 45.41 23.02 16.45
C SER A 86 44.84 23.28 15.03
N PHE A 87 45.71 23.40 14.04
CA PHE A 87 45.33 23.59 12.64
C PHE A 87 44.77 22.28 12.03
N GLU A 88 45.29 21.14 12.43
CA GLU A 88 44.77 19.85 11.97
C GLU A 88 43.35 19.62 12.45
N VAL A 89 43.03 19.94 13.70
CA VAL A 89 41.67 19.83 14.26
C VAL A 89 40.72 20.78 13.53
N GLU A 90 41.13 22.04 13.30
CA GLU A 90 40.30 23.02 12.59
C GLU A 90 40.00 22.60 11.14
N GLU A 91 40.96 22.06 10.41
CA GLU A 91 40.78 21.58 9.05
C GLU A 91 39.87 20.33 9.01
N LYS A 92 40.04 19.40 9.95
CA LYS A 92 39.13 18.23 10.09
C LYS A 92 37.70 18.68 10.41
N GLU A 93 37.50 19.66 11.29
CA GLU A 93 36.18 20.21 11.58
C GLU A 93 35.52 20.84 10.36
N LYS A 94 36.26 21.56 9.52
CA LYS A 94 35.72 22.12 8.26
C LYS A 94 35.22 21.03 7.33
N VAL A 95 35.99 19.92 7.17
CA VAL A 95 35.59 18.79 6.33
C VAL A 95 34.33 18.11 6.89
N TYR A 96 34.26 17.90 8.20
CA TYR A 96 33.07 17.32 8.82
C TYR A 96 31.84 18.21 8.68
N ASN A 97 32.00 19.53 8.84
CA ASN A 97 30.89 20.49 8.68
C ASN A 97 30.40 20.55 7.22
N ASP A 98 31.32 20.53 6.25
CA ASP A 98 30.95 20.49 4.82
C ASP A 98 30.22 19.19 4.48
N PHE A 99 30.73 18.06 4.95
CA PHE A 99 30.07 16.75 4.79
C PHE A 99 28.66 16.73 5.41
N SER A 100 28.52 17.21 6.64
CA SER A 100 27.22 17.27 7.33
C SER A 100 26.22 18.13 6.55
N THR A 101 26.65 19.32 6.14
CA THR A 101 25.80 20.25 5.38
C THR A 101 25.36 19.68 4.04
N LYS A 102 26.26 19.05 3.29
CA LYS A 102 25.95 18.42 2.01
C LYS A 102 25.08 17.18 2.17
N SER A 103 25.32 16.37 3.22
CA SER A 103 24.51 15.22 3.56
C SER A 103 23.06 15.61 3.85
N GLU A 104 22.84 16.69 4.64
CA GLU A 104 21.50 17.22 4.91
C GLU A 104 20.79 17.72 3.65
N ARG A 105 21.52 18.35 2.72
CA ARG A 105 20.96 18.81 1.44
C ARG A 105 20.50 17.64 0.58
N ILE A 106 21.33 16.62 0.44
CA ILE A 106 20.99 15.40 -0.32
C ILE A 106 19.82 14.68 0.32
N HIS A 107 19.81 14.57 1.65
CA HIS A 107 18.70 14.00 2.40
C HIS A 107 17.39 14.75 2.12
N THR A 108 17.40 16.09 2.23
CA THR A 108 16.24 16.94 1.95
C THR A 108 15.73 16.75 0.51
N LEU A 109 16.65 16.68 -0.46
CA LEU A 109 16.30 16.45 -1.86
C LEU A 109 15.63 15.08 -2.05
N ASN A 110 16.18 14.03 -1.43
CA ASN A 110 15.60 12.70 -1.47
C ASN A 110 14.20 12.66 -0.85
N GLN A 111 13.95 13.37 0.26
CA GLN A 111 12.64 13.46 0.87
C GLN A 111 11.65 14.21 -0.04
N LEU A 112 12.08 15.28 -0.71
CA LEU A 112 11.25 15.98 -1.70
C LEU A 112 10.91 15.05 -2.88
N LEU A 113 11.89 14.35 -3.44
CA LEU A 113 11.65 13.39 -4.52
C LEU A 113 10.67 12.30 -4.08
N LYS A 114 10.81 11.73 -2.88
CA LYS A 114 9.85 10.78 -2.30
C LYS A 114 8.45 11.37 -2.22
N ALA A 115 8.32 12.58 -1.69
CA ALA A 115 7.03 13.25 -1.57
C ALA A 115 6.32 13.41 -2.92
N TYR A 116 7.07 13.73 -3.99
CA TYR A 116 6.51 13.96 -5.32
C TYR A 116 6.24 12.68 -6.12
N THR A 117 6.93 11.59 -5.85
CA THR A 117 6.89 10.37 -6.68
C THR A 117 6.18 9.20 -6.02
N LEU A 118 6.31 9.02 -4.70
CA LEU A 118 5.81 7.86 -3.97
C LEU A 118 4.60 8.17 -3.07
N PHE A 119 4.31 9.43 -2.82
CA PHE A 119 3.20 9.83 -1.94
C PHE A 119 2.15 10.60 -2.73
N GLU A 120 0.97 10.02 -2.88
CA GLU A 120 -0.16 10.60 -3.60
C GLU A 120 -1.24 11.14 -2.66
N LYS A 121 -1.79 12.28 -3.02
CA LYS A 121 -2.89 12.88 -2.27
C LYS A 121 -4.14 12.01 -2.37
N ASN A 122 -4.82 11.84 -1.26
CA ASN A 122 -6.01 10.99 -1.07
C ASN A 122 -5.74 9.48 -1.07
N THR A 123 -4.48 9.05 -1.13
CA THR A 123 -4.03 7.66 -0.97
C THR A 123 -3.24 7.55 0.33
N GLU A 124 -2.05 8.11 0.39
CA GLU A 124 -1.18 8.07 1.57
C GLU A 124 -1.48 9.19 2.55
N TYR A 125 -2.01 10.33 2.07
CA TYR A 125 -2.36 11.48 2.91
C TYR A 125 -3.53 12.29 2.33
N VAL A 126 -4.17 13.08 3.19
CA VAL A 126 -5.18 14.06 2.81
C VAL A 126 -4.78 15.46 3.31
N VAL A 127 -5.27 16.50 2.64
CA VAL A 127 -5.12 17.87 3.11
C VAL A 127 -6.45 18.35 3.66
N MET A 128 -6.49 18.62 4.96
CA MET A 128 -7.68 19.12 5.67
C MET A 128 -7.26 20.22 6.64
N ASP A 129 -8.06 21.27 6.73
CA ASP A 129 -7.81 22.41 7.61
C ASP A 129 -6.41 23.03 7.39
N ASN A 130 -5.96 23.07 6.14
CA ASN A 130 -4.63 23.55 5.74
C ASN A 130 -3.46 22.77 6.37
N LYS A 131 -3.68 21.48 6.69
CA LYS A 131 -2.68 20.57 7.25
C LYS A 131 -2.67 19.25 6.48
N VAL A 132 -1.50 18.66 6.35
CA VAL A 132 -1.33 17.29 5.87
C VAL A 132 -1.68 16.32 6.99
N LYS A 133 -2.53 15.36 6.70
CA LYS A 133 -2.89 14.28 7.63
C LYS A 133 -2.65 12.93 6.97
N ILE A 134 -1.99 12.03 7.67
CA ILE A 134 -1.68 10.69 7.17
C ILE A 134 -2.97 9.86 7.08
N VAL A 135 -3.09 9.09 6.02
CA VAL A 135 -4.12 8.07 5.87
C VAL A 135 -3.47 6.70 6.11
N ASP A 136 -4.04 5.92 7.00
CA ASP A 136 -3.61 4.55 7.24
C ASP A 136 -3.98 3.67 6.04
N GLU A 137 -3.00 3.13 5.35
CA GLU A 137 -3.17 2.28 4.15
C GLU A 137 -4.09 1.07 4.40
N GLN A 138 -4.05 0.49 5.60
CA GLN A 138 -4.82 -0.70 5.91
C GLN A 138 -6.27 -0.41 6.30
N THR A 139 -6.52 0.68 7.02
CA THR A 139 -7.84 1.02 7.52
C THR A 139 -8.52 2.14 6.74
N GLY A 140 -7.75 2.91 5.96
CA GLY A 140 -8.23 4.11 5.27
C GLY A 140 -8.60 5.25 6.21
N ARG A 141 -8.21 5.16 7.50
CA ARG A 141 -8.52 6.18 8.51
C ARG A 141 -7.47 7.26 8.56
N ILE A 142 -7.93 8.49 8.82
CA ILE A 142 -7.02 9.61 9.07
C ILE A 142 -6.39 9.43 10.45
N MET A 143 -5.07 9.49 10.50
CA MET A 143 -4.28 9.42 11.72
C MET A 143 -3.96 10.83 12.21
N ASP A 144 -4.85 11.38 13.04
CA ASP A 144 -4.63 12.70 13.63
C ASP A 144 -3.40 12.71 14.54
N GLY A 145 -2.60 13.77 14.44
CA GLY A 145 -1.41 13.97 15.28
C GLY A 145 -0.18 13.17 14.89
N ARG A 146 -0.28 12.25 13.91
CA ARG A 146 0.88 11.55 13.36
C ARG A 146 1.53 12.32 12.22
N ARG A 147 2.85 12.21 12.14
CA ARG A 147 3.67 12.82 11.09
C ARG A 147 4.65 11.77 10.54
N TYR A 148 4.97 11.87 9.26
CA TYR A 148 6.08 11.10 8.70
C TYR A 148 7.40 11.60 9.28
N SER A 149 8.33 10.70 9.51
CA SER A 149 9.67 10.99 10.03
C SER A 149 10.61 11.58 8.97
N ASP A 150 11.78 11.95 9.42
CA ASP A 150 12.95 12.26 8.59
C ASP A 150 12.76 13.40 7.56
N GLY A 151 11.88 14.36 7.85
CA GLY A 151 11.61 15.49 6.97
C GLY A 151 10.61 15.21 5.84
N LEU A 152 10.14 13.96 5.69
CA LEU A 152 9.17 13.62 4.65
C LEU A 152 7.83 14.35 4.81
N HIS A 153 7.37 14.53 6.05
CA HIS A 153 6.11 15.26 6.29
C HIS A 153 6.22 16.72 5.83
N GLN A 154 7.33 17.39 6.17
CA GLN A 154 7.61 18.75 5.71
C GLN A 154 7.73 18.83 4.17
N ALA A 155 8.33 17.82 3.55
CA ALA A 155 8.40 17.74 2.09
C ALA A 155 7.00 17.62 1.44
N ILE A 156 6.08 16.89 2.06
CA ILE A 156 4.68 16.78 1.60
C ILE A 156 3.94 18.10 1.87
N GLU A 157 4.15 18.74 3.02
CA GLU A 157 3.59 20.06 3.32
C GLU A 157 4.04 21.11 2.29
N ALA A 158 5.32 21.10 1.91
CA ALA A 158 5.86 21.97 0.84
C ALA A 158 5.25 21.65 -0.52
N LYS A 159 5.11 20.36 -0.88
CA LYS A 159 4.44 19.89 -2.12
C LYS A 159 3.01 20.42 -2.23
N GLU A 160 2.26 20.40 -1.14
CA GLU A 160 0.86 20.79 -1.11
C GLU A 160 0.66 22.31 -0.86
N ASN A 161 1.74 23.09 -0.72
CA ASN A 161 1.73 24.50 -0.41
C ASN A 161 0.93 24.85 0.86
N VAL A 162 1.00 24.00 1.87
CA VAL A 162 0.45 24.26 3.19
C VAL A 162 1.56 24.77 4.12
N LYS A 163 1.18 25.27 5.30
CA LYS A 163 2.16 25.72 6.29
C LYS A 163 3.06 24.55 6.69
N ILE A 164 4.37 24.71 6.54
CA ILE A 164 5.37 23.77 7.02
C ILE A 164 5.47 23.93 8.54
N GLU A 165 5.23 22.85 9.27
CA GLU A 165 5.35 22.82 10.74
C GLU A 165 6.73 22.31 11.16
N ASP A 166 7.17 22.72 12.34
CA ASP A 166 8.45 22.29 12.90
C ASP A 166 8.54 20.76 13.05
N ALA A 167 9.76 20.24 13.00
CA ALA A 167 9.99 18.83 13.24
C ALA A 167 9.65 18.46 14.69
N THR A 168 8.90 17.39 14.87
CA THR A 168 8.62 16.87 16.20
C THR A 168 9.83 16.09 16.71
N GLN A 169 10.26 16.39 17.94
CA GLN A 169 11.31 15.62 18.59
C GLN A 169 10.71 14.38 19.24
N THR A 170 11.19 13.20 18.83
CA THR A 170 10.81 11.94 19.45
C THR A 170 11.69 11.73 20.69
N PHE A 171 11.09 11.62 21.87
CA PHE A 171 11.82 11.37 23.11
C PHE A 171 12.18 9.90 23.29
N ALA A 172 11.29 9.00 22.90
CA ALA A 172 11.49 7.55 22.96
C ALA A 172 10.60 6.85 21.96
N SER A 173 11.02 5.70 21.49
CA SER A 173 10.22 4.82 20.63
C SER A 173 10.31 3.39 21.13
N ILE A 174 9.25 2.64 20.94
CA ILE A 174 9.19 1.21 21.24
C ILE A 174 8.40 0.53 20.13
N THR A 175 8.81 -0.66 19.73
CA THR A 175 8.03 -1.45 18.80
C THR A 175 6.71 -1.89 19.44
N LEU A 176 5.67 -2.02 18.62
CA LEU A 176 4.36 -2.50 19.08
C LEU A 176 4.48 -3.89 19.72
N GLN A 177 5.34 -4.73 19.17
CA GLN A 177 5.62 -6.07 19.68
C GLN A 177 6.20 -6.02 21.09
N ASN A 178 7.23 -5.21 21.34
CA ASN A 178 7.83 -5.06 22.66
C ASN A 178 6.86 -4.43 23.65
N TYR A 179 6.07 -3.45 23.22
CA TYR A 179 5.04 -2.87 24.07
C TYR A 179 4.07 -3.94 24.61
N PHE A 180 3.56 -4.83 23.75
CA PHE A 180 2.64 -5.89 24.20
C PHE A 180 3.36 -7.01 24.98
N ARG A 181 4.63 -7.27 24.71
CA ARG A 181 5.43 -8.23 25.50
C ARG A 181 5.67 -7.80 26.95
N MET A 182 5.45 -6.52 27.28
CA MET A 182 5.55 -6.03 28.66
C MET A 182 4.42 -6.54 29.58
N TYR A 183 3.33 -7.06 29.01
CA TYR A 183 2.21 -7.54 29.81
C TYR A 183 2.40 -9.00 30.24
N ASN A 184 2.19 -9.27 31.53
CA ASN A 184 2.28 -10.63 32.10
C ASN A 184 1.16 -11.55 31.59
N LYS A 185 -0.03 -10.99 31.30
CA LYS A 185 -1.15 -11.69 30.71
C LYS A 185 -1.55 -10.96 29.43
N LEU A 186 -1.47 -11.67 28.32
CA LEU A 186 -1.85 -11.16 27.03
C LEU A 186 -2.83 -12.14 26.39
N SER A 187 -3.96 -11.63 25.92
CA SER A 187 -4.94 -12.39 25.14
C SER A 187 -5.71 -11.48 24.20
N GLY A 188 -6.33 -12.05 23.19
CA GLY A 188 -7.12 -11.29 22.23
C GLY A 188 -8.17 -12.14 21.54
N MET A 189 -9.12 -11.51 20.90
CA MET A 189 -10.14 -12.17 20.08
C MET A 189 -10.21 -11.53 18.71
N THR A 190 -10.27 -12.37 17.68
CA THR A 190 -10.47 -11.95 16.31
C THR A 190 -11.05 -13.11 15.50
N GLY A 191 -11.80 -12.79 14.45
CA GLY A 191 -12.31 -13.82 13.52
C GLY A 191 -11.25 -14.31 12.50
N THR A 192 -10.01 -13.84 12.54
CA THR A 192 -9.02 -14.05 11.49
C THR A 192 -7.61 -14.39 11.97
N ALA A 193 -7.42 -14.76 13.25
CA ALA A 193 -6.09 -15.02 13.82
C ALA A 193 -5.38 -16.25 13.22
N ILE A 194 -6.12 -17.23 12.73
CA ILE A 194 -5.55 -18.52 12.29
C ILE A 194 -4.49 -18.39 11.19
N THR A 195 -4.58 -17.36 10.35
CA THR A 195 -3.58 -17.10 9.31
C THR A 195 -2.25 -16.63 9.87
N GLU A 196 -2.26 -16.03 11.05
CA GLU A 196 -1.13 -15.42 11.74
C GLU A 196 -0.70 -16.23 12.98
N ALA A 197 -1.20 -17.46 13.15
CA ALA A 197 -0.94 -18.29 14.33
C ALA A 197 0.57 -18.49 14.59
N GLY A 198 1.36 -18.72 13.54
CA GLY A 198 2.81 -18.84 13.65
C GLY A 198 3.48 -17.58 14.19
N GLU A 199 3.11 -16.41 13.68
CA GLU A 199 3.66 -15.13 14.15
C GLU A 199 3.27 -14.84 15.59
N LEU A 200 2.01 -15.09 15.96
CA LEU A 200 1.53 -14.93 17.35
C LEU A 200 2.29 -15.81 18.33
N TRP A 201 2.59 -17.04 17.93
CA TRP A 201 3.40 -17.94 18.74
C TRP A 201 4.87 -17.48 18.81
N ASP A 202 5.47 -17.15 17.68
CA ASP A 202 6.90 -16.79 17.63
C ASP A 202 7.21 -15.56 18.47
N ILE A 203 6.36 -14.52 18.38
CA ILE A 203 6.59 -13.23 19.04
C ILE A 203 6.07 -13.21 20.48
N TYR A 204 4.83 -13.64 20.69
CA TYR A 204 4.12 -13.47 21.97
C TYR A 204 3.92 -14.75 22.76
N LYS A 205 4.28 -15.92 22.20
CA LYS A 205 3.99 -17.25 22.76
C LYS A 205 2.50 -17.49 23.02
N LEU A 206 1.67 -16.93 22.15
CA LEU A 206 0.22 -17.08 22.20
C LEU A 206 -0.24 -18.19 21.27
N ASP A 207 -0.99 -19.15 21.81
CA ASP A 207 -1.72 -20.15 21.01
C ASP A 207 -2.99 -19.54 20.43
N VAL A 208 -3.30 -19.98 19.22
CA VAL A 208 -4.57 -19.63 18.54
C VAL A 208 -5.54 -20.78 18.68
N VAL A 209 -6.62 -20.55 19.43
CA VAL A 209 -7.71 -21.51 19.59
C VAL A 209 -8.87 -21.12 18.69
N GLU A 210 -9.23 -21.99 17.77
CA GLU A 210 -10.36 -21.80 16.87
C GLU A 210 -11.65 -22.25 17.55
N ILE A 211 -12.55 -21.30 17.83
CA ILE A 211 -13.87 -21.58 18.40
C ILE A 211 -14.85 -21.77 17.25
N PRO A 212 -15.56 -22.91 17.19
CA PRO A 212 -16.55 -23.17 16.16
C PRO A 212 -17.65 -22.09 16.13
N THR A 213 -18.13 -21.78 14.94
CA THR A 213 -19.26 -20.82 14.79
C THR A 213 -20.53 -21.35 15.43
N ASN A 214 -21.30 -20.47 16.08
CA ASN A 214 -22.58 -20.83 16.72
C ASN A 214 -23.59 -21.41 15.72
N LYS A 215 -23.62 -20.88 14.48
CA LYS A 215 -24.45 -21.39 13.39
C LYS A 215 -23.58 -21.73 12.18
N PRO A 216 -23.99 -22.70 11.36
CA PRO A 216 -23.27 -23.02 10.13
C PRO A 216 -23.14 -21.82 9.21
N ILE A 217 -22.03 -21.71 8.50
CA ILE A 217 -21.77 -20.64 7.54
C ILE A 217 -22.61 -20.91 6.29
N SER A 218 -23.58 -20.01 6.01
CA SER A 218 -24.44 -20.07 4.82
C SER A 218 -23.94 -19.20 3.67
N ARG A 219 -22.88 -18.39 3.91
CA ARG A 219 -22.25 -17.56 2.88
C ARG A 219 -21.58 -18.41 1.81
N LYS A 220 -21.77 -18.03 0.55
CA LYS A 220 -21.14 -18.67 -0.61
C LYS A 220 -19.91 -17.85 -1.03
N ASP A 221 -18.71 -18.36 -0.75
CA ASP A 221 -17.46 -17.77 -1.19
C ASP A 221 -17.10 -18.31 -2.58
N GLN A 222 -17.14 -17.43 -3.60
CA GLN A 222 -16.89 -17.79 -4.98
C GLN A 222 -15.40 -17.71 -5.33
N ASN A 223 -14.97 -18.40 -6.38
CA ASN A 223 -13.61 -18.30 -6.90
C ASN A 223 -13.35 -16.92 -7.48
N ASP A 224 -12.10 -16.50 -7.46
CA ASP A 224 -11.67 -15.22 -8.02
C ASP A 224 -11.93 -15.17 -9.53
N LEU A 225 -12.32 -13.99 -9.99
CA LEU A 225 -12.43 -13.65 -11.42
C LEU A 225 -11.17 -12.89 -11.83
N ILE A 226 -10.43 -13.41 -12.79
CA ILE A 226 -9.14 -12.86 -13.19
C ILE A 226 -9.24 -12.27 -14.59
N TYR A 227 -8.84 -11.01 -14.70
CA TYR A 227 -8.85 -10.18 -15.92
C TYR A 227 -7.43 -9.81 -16.33
N LYS A 228 -7.21 -9.54 -17.60
CA LYS A 228 -5.91 -9.05 -18.09
C LYS A 228 -5.64 -7.63 -17.60
N THR A 229 -6.62 -6.75 -17.69
CA THR A 229 -6.47 -5.31 -17.41
C THR A 229 -7.37 -4.84 -16.26
N LYS A 230 -6.96 -3.78 -15.58
CA LYS A 230 -7.80 -3.09 -14.57
C LYS A 230 -9.11 -2.57 -15.18
N ARG A 231 -9.08 -2.11 -16.44
CA ARG A 231 -10.25 -1.59 -17.14
C ARG A 231 -11.33 -2.65 -17.29
N GLU A 232 -10.97 -3.84 -17.76
CA GLU A 232 -11.89 -4.99 -17.88
C GLU A 232 -12.47 -5.37 -16.53
N LYS A 233 -11.61 -5.48 -15.53
CA LYS A 233 -11.99 -5.78 -14.15
C LYS A 233 -13.04 -4.81 -13.63
N TYR A 234 -12.81 -3.51 -13.71
CA TYR A 234 -13.77 -2.52 -13.19
C TYR A 234 -15.09 -2.50 -13.96
N ASN A 235 -15.07 -2.70 -15.27
CA ASN A 235 -16.29 -2.84 -16.04
C ASN A 235 -17.13 -4.04 -15.59
N ALA A 236 -16.49 -5.19 -15.40
CA ALA A 236 -17.16 -6.39 -14.89
C ALA A 236 -17.70 -6.21 -13.47
N VAL A 237 -16.94 -5.56 -12.58
CA VAL A 237 -17.41 -5.21 -11.23
C VAL A 237 -18.70 -4.38 -11.31
N ILE A 238 -18.73 -3.34 -12.14
CA ILE A 238 -19.90 -2.49 -12.26
C ILE A 238 -21.10 -3.23 -12.88
N GLU A 239 -20.89 -4.14 -13.82
CA GLU A 239 -21.94 -4.96 -14.39
C GLU A 239 -22.58 -5.89 -13.37
N ASP A 240 -21.77 -6.60 -12.60
CA ASP A 240 -22.26 -7.50 -11.56
C ASP A 240 -22.91 -6.75 -10.40
N VAL A 241 -22.33 -5.62 -9.96
CA VAL A 241 -22.96 -4.73 -8.97
C VAL A 241 -24.34 -4.29 -9.43
N THR A 242 -24.45 -3.86 -10.69
CA THR A 242 -25.73 -3.44 -11.30
C THR A 242 -26.75 -4.57 -11.27
N LYS A 243 -26.33 -5.77 -11.67
CA LYS A 243 -27.20 -6.96 -11.68
C LYS A 243 -27.70 -7.34 -10.29
N ILE A 244 -26.79 -7.37 -9.31
CA ILE A 244 -27.11 -7.76 -7.93
C ILE A 244 -27.99 -6.71 -7.25
N SER A 245 -27.69 -5.43 -7.42
CA SER A 245 -28.49 -4.32 -6.87
C SER A 245 -29.89 -4.29 -7.45
N ASN A 246 -30.06 -4.53 -8.76
CA ASN A 246 -31.37 -4.61 -9.40
C ASN A 246 -32.20 -5.81 -8.93
N GLN A 247 -31.57 -6.85 -8.37
CA GLN A 247 -32.24 -7.97 -7.71
C GLN A 247 -32.71 -7.63 -6.27
N GLY A 248 -32.50 -6.40 -5.83
CA GLY A 248 -32.85 -5.97 -4.46
C GLY A 248 -31.82 -6.35 -3.40
N ARG A 249 -30.71 -6.99 -3.74
CA ARG A 249 -29.66 -7.35 -2.80
C ARG A 249 -28.74 -6.16 -2.51
N PRO A 250 -28.39 -5.90 -1.23
CA PRO A 250 -27.35 -4.93 -0.91
C PRO A 250 -25.98 -5.44 -1.34
N VAL A 251 -25.11 -4.51 -1.76
CA VAL A 251 -23.74 -4.80 -2.22
C VAL A 251 -22.74 -3.97 -1.43
N LEU A 252 -21.74 -4.62 -0.87
CA LEU A 252 -20.56 -3.96 -0.29
C LEU A 252 -19.35 -4.19 -1.19
N ILE A 253 -18.81 -3.12 -1.74
CA ILE A 253 -17.62 -3.13 -2.58
C ILE A 253 -16.42 -2.75 -1.72
N GLY A 254 -15.45 -3.65 -1.56
CA GLY A 254 -14.17 -3.39 -0.91
C GLY A 254 -13.13 -2.90 -1.92
N THR A 255 -12.51 -1.76 -1.62
CA THR A 255 -11.44 -1.16 -2.45
C THR A 255 -10.17 -0.96 -1.62
N THR A 256 -9.02 -0.96 -2.26
CA THR A 256 -7.71 -0.78 -1.62
C THR A 256 -7.30 0.69 -1.48
N SER A 257 -7.87 1.59 -2.28
CA SER A 257 -7.54 3.02 -2.24
C SER A 257 -8.77 3.93 -2.38
N VAL A 258 -8.59 5.19 -1.96
CA VAL A 258 -9.60 6.24 -2.12
C VAL A 258 -9.84 6.53 -3.61
N GLU A 259 -8.79 6.53 -4.42
CA GLU A 259 -8.86 6.77 -5.86
C GLU A 259 -9.77 5.74 -6.56
N ILE A 260 -9.57 4.45 -6.27
CA ILE A 260 -10.43 3.37 -6.80
C ILE A 260 -11.87 3.55 -6.34
N SER A 261 -12.09 3.93 -5.08
CA SER A 261 -13.43 4.17 -4.55
C SER A 261 -14.15 5.31 -5.29
N GLU A 262 -13.45 6.40 -5.60
CA GLU A 262 -13.98 7.54 -6.36
C GLU A 262 -14.21 7.20 -7.84
N LEU A 263 -13.31 6.40 -8.44
CA LEU A 263 -13.48 5.92 -9.81
C LEU A 263 -14.76 5.09 -9.95
N LEU A 264 -14.93 4.09 -9.07
CA LEU A 264 -16.13 3.24 -9.07
C LEU A 264 -17.39 4.04 -8.76
N ALA A 265 -17.34 5.01 -7.84
CA ALA A 265 -18.46 5.90 -7.55
C ALA A 265 -18.88 6.69 -8.81
N ARG A 266 -17.94 7.24 -9.57
CA ARG A 266 -18.22 7.92 -10.83
C ARG A 266 -18.86 6.97 -11.85
N MET A 267 -18.35 5.74 -11.98
CA MET A 267 -18.90 4.75 -12.91
C MET A 267 -20.34 4.35 -12.52
N LEU A 268 -20.63 4.19 -11.23
CA LEU A 268 -21.99 3.91 -10.72
C LEU A 268 -22.94 5.10 -10.94
N THR A 269 -22.46 6.34 -10.74
CA THR A 269 -23.23 7.56 -11.02
C THR A 269 -23.66 7.63 -12.48
N ILE A 270 -22.75 7.34 -13.42
CA ILE A 270 -23.04 7.31 -14.86
C ILE A 270 -24.15 6.29 -15.17
N ARG A 271 -24.16 5.15 -14.47
CA ARG A 271 -25.20 4.11 -14.63
C ARG A 271 -26.46 4.37 -13.79
N LYS A 272 -26.53 5.50 -13.09
CA LYS A 272 -27.67 5.92 -12.23
C LYS A 272 -27.95 4.93 -11.09
N ILE A 273 -26.94 4.29 -10.55
CA ILE A 273 -27.05 3.36 -9.42
C ILE A 273 -26.88 4.15 -8.13
N ASN A 274 -27.83 4.00 -7.21
CA ASN A 274 -27.76 4.63 -5.89
C ASN A 274 -26.65 3.97 -5.06
N HIS A 275 -25.71 4.76 -4.57
CA HIS A 275 -24.57 4.26 -3.82
C HIS A 275 -24.07 5.23 -2.77
N ASN A 276 -23.45 4.68 -1.73
CA ASN A 276 -22.74 5.42 -0.69
C ASN A 276 -21.25 5.14 -0.80
N VAL A 277 -20.41 6.15 -0.48
CA VAL A 277 -18.95 6.01 -0.45
C VAL A 277 -18.46 6.22 0.97
N LEU A 278 -17.70 5.27 1.46
CA LEU A 278 -17.08 5.29 2.78
C LEU A 278 -15.56 5.20 2.60
N ASN A 279 -14.91 6.35 2.67
CA ASN A 279 -13.45 6.48 2.54
C ASN A 279 -12.90 7.45 3.60
N ALA A 280 -11.58 7.64 3.61
CA ALA A 280 -10.89 8.49 4.57
C ALA A 280 -11.45 9.92 4.69
N LYS A 281 -12.06 10.46 3.62
CA LYS A 281 -12.64 11.81 3.61
C LYS A 281 -13.98 11.89 4.35
N LEU A 282 -14.70 10.77 4.51
CA LEU A 282 -16.08 10.72 5.00
C LEU A 282 -16.25 10.00 6.33
N HIS A 283 -15.16 9.77 7.08
CA HIS A 283 -15.17 8.98 8.32
C HIS A 283 -16.16 9.49 9.39
N LYS A 284 -16.48 10.80 9.43
CA LYS A 284 -17.46 11.37 10.39
C LYS A 284 -18.90 10.85 10.19
N LYS A 285 -19.23 10.34 8.99
CA LYS A 285 -20.53 9.77 8.64
C LYS A 285 -20.52 8.24 8.57
N GLU A 286 -19.44 7.63 9.02
CA GLU A 286 -19.21 6.18 8.89
C GLU A 286 -20.35 5.35 9.46
N ALA A 287 -20.79 5.64 10.68
CA ALA A 287 -21.86 4.89 11.34
C ALA A 287 -23.20 4.97 10.58
N ASP A 288 -23.54 6.15 10.07
CA ASP A 288 -24.79 6.36 9.32
C ASP A 288 -24.75 5.62 7.98
N ILE A 289 -23.64 5.67 7.27
CA ILE A 289 -23.48 4.97 5.99
C ILE A 289 -23.53 3.45 6.19
N VAL A 290 -22.85 2.93 7.22
CA VAL A 290 -22.84 1.48 7.51
C VAL A 290 -24.23 1.00 7.94
N SER A 291 -24.99 1.81 8.68
CA SER A 291 -26.38 1.47 9.05
C SER A 291 -27.29 1.29 7.84
N GLN A 292 -27.04 2.02 6.75
CA GLN A 292 -27.80 1.94 5.51
C GLN A 292 -27.31 0.85 4.55
N ALA A 293 -26.08 0.36 4.73
CA ALA A 293 -25.45 -0.58 3.82
C ALA A 293 -26.17 -1.93 3.69
N GLY A 294 -27.05 -2.26 4.63
CA GLY A 294 -27.88 -3.46 4.61
C GLY A 294 -29.25 -3.29 3.96
N ASN A 295 -29.61 -2.10 3.46
CA ASN A 295 -30.92 -1.87 2.83
C ASN A 295 -30.97 -2.41 1.41
N ALA A 296 -32.18 -2.75 0.95
CA ALA A 296 -32.41 -3.37 -0.35
C ALA A 296 -31.85 -2.51 -1.50
N GLY A 297 -31.06 -3.13 -2.36
CA GLY A 297 -30.51 -2.51 -3.56
C GLY A 297 -29.47 -1.41 -3.34
N ILE A 298 -29.08 -1.13 -2.09
CA ILE A 298 -28.05 -0.14 -1.78
C ILE A 298 -26.67 -0.71 -2.07
N VAL A 299 -25.86 0.08 -2.79
CA VAL A 299 -24.46 -0.19 -3.03
C VAL A 299 -23.61 0.67 -2.09
N THR A 300 -22.70 0.05 -1.35
CA THR A 300 -21.76 0.77 -0.49
C THR A 300 -20.34 0.47 -0.94
N ILE A 301 -19.58 1.50 -1.27
CA ILE A 301 -18.15 1.39 -1.57
C ILE A 301 -17.38 1.72 -0.30
N ALA A 302 -16.53 0.83 0.17
CA ALA A 302 -15.72 1.04 1.36
C ALA A 302 -14.23 0.81 1.07
N THR A 303 -13.40 1.77 1.45
CA THR A 303 -11.95 1.55 1.46
C THR A 303 -11.57 0.76 2.71
N ASN A 304 -10.59 -0.11 2.54
CA ASN A 304 -9.94 -0.92 3.56
C ASN A 304 -10.57 -0.87 4.96
N MET A 305 -11.47 -1.82 5.25
CA MET A 305 -11.98 -2.03 6.62
C MET A 305 -12.75 -0.85 7.26
N ALA A 306 -13.11 0.17 6.49
CA ALA A 306 -14.03 1.20 6.97
C ALA A 306 -15.31 0.56 7.52
N GLY A 307 -15.88 1.09 8.59
CA GLY A 307 -17.01 0.48 9.31
C GLY A 307 -16.65 -0.72 10.18
N ARG A 308 -15.36 -0.93 10.52
CA ARG A 308 -14.93 -2.01 11.42
C ARG A 308 -15.59 -1.85 12.79
N GLY A 309 -16.10 -2.97 13.34
CA GLY A 309 -16.81 -2.99 14.63
C GLY A 309 -18.30 -2.70 14.51
N THR A 310 -18.79 -2.25 13.35
CA THR A 310 -20.22 -2.02 13.12
C THR A 310 -20.83 -3.17 12.32
N ASP A 311 -21.99 -3.65 12.76
CA ASP A 311 -22.72 -4.73 12.09
C ASP A 311 -23.63 -4.19 10.98
N ILE A 312 -23.59 -4.83 9.82
CA ILE A 312 -24.51 -4.54 8.71
C ILE A 312 -25.75 -5.43 8.88
N LYS A 313 -26.84 -4.84 9.35
CA LYS A 313 -28.09 -5.55 9.55
C LYS A 313 -28.86 -5.65 8.24
N ILE A 314 -29.38 -6.84 7.93
CA ILE A 314 -30.21 -7.11 6.75
C ILE A 314 -31.60 -7.57 7.19
N SER A 315 -32.65 -7.20 6.43
CA SER A 315 -34.01 -7.63 6.67
C SER A 315 -34.22 -9.10 6.26
N ASP A 316 -35.29 -9.72 6.75
CA ASP A 316 -35.58 -11.13 6.40
C ASP A 316 -35.91 -11.29 4.92
N GLN A 317 -36.47 -10.29 4.26
CA GLN A 317 -36.66 -10.29 2.81
C GLN A 317 -35.31 -10.39 2.09
N ILE A 318 -34.33 -9.57 2.47
CA ILE A 318 -32.98 -9.60 1.86
C ILE A 318 -32.29 -10.95 2.14
N LYS A 319 -32.50 -11.56 3.30
CA LYS A 319 -32.01 -12.92 3.59
C LYS A 319 -32.56 -13.93 2.59
N ASN A 320 -33.87 -13.86 2.28
CA ASN A 320 -34.49 -14.75 1.29
C ASN A 320 -33.95 -14.52 -0.13
N ASP A 321 -33.57 -13.29 -0.47
CA ASP A 321 -33.00 -12.91 -1.77
C ASP A 321 -31.50 -13.26 -1.88
N GLY A 322 -30.90 -13.88 -0.86
CA GLY A 322 -29.51 -14.35 -0.84
C GLY A 322 -28.53 -13.46 -0.05
N GLY A 323 -29.05 -12.51 0.72
CA GLY A 323 -28.29 -11.72 1.68
C GLY A 323 -27.33 -10.71 1.07
N LEU A 324 -26.43 -10.18 1.91
CA LEU A 324 -25.42 -9.19 1.53
C LEU A 324 -24.40 -9.80 0.56
N ALA A 325 -24.13 -9.11 -0.56
CA ALA A 325 -23.08 -9.46 -1.49
C ALA A 325 -21.80 -8.65 -1.21
N ILE A 326 -20.68 -9.33 -1.09
CA ILE A 326 -19.35 -8.72 -0.95
C ILE A 326 -18.62 -8.82 -2.29
N ILE A 327 -18.13 -7.70 -2.78
CA ILE A 327 -17.29 -7.62 -3.97
C ILE A 327 -15.95 -7.00 -3.59
N GLY A 328 -14.87 -7.80 -3.67
CA GLY A 328 -13.51 -7.30 -3.52
C GLY A 328 -12.95 -6.90 -4.89
N THR A 329 -12.49 -5.67 -5.04
CA THR A 329 -11.94 -5.17 -6.31
C THR A 329 -10.49 -5.56 -6.53
N GLU A 330 -9.82 -6.03 -5.49
CA GLU A 330 -8.46 -6.55 -5.49
C GLU A 330 -8.29 -7.54 -4.34
N ARG A 331 -7.26 -8.37 -4.42
CA ARG A 331 -6.76 -9.13 -3.26
C ARG A 331 -5.78 -8.25 -2.48
N HIS A 332 -5.96 -8.22 -1.17
CA HIS A 332 -5.03 -7.51 -0.29
C HIS A 332 -3.72 -8.29 -0.10
N ASP A 333 -2.70 -7.63 0.40
CA ASP A 333 -1.39 -8.23 0.69
C ASP A 333 -1.46 -9.30 1.79
N SER A 334 -2.50 -9.28 2.61
CA SER A 334 -2.75 -10.26 3.67
C SER A 334 -4.09 -10.95 3.49
N ARG A 335 -4.08 -12.30 3.54
CA ARG A 335 -5.28 -13.14 3.54
C ARG A 335 -6.23 -12.80 4.68
N ARG A 336 -5.69 -12.31 5.80
CA ARG A 336 -6.46 -11.86 6.97
C ARG A 336 -7.41 -10.72 6.59
N VAL A 337 -6.96 -9.74 5.81
CA VAL A 337 -7.78 -8.59 5.38
C VAL A 337 -8.91 -9.05 4.46
N ASP A 338 -8.63 -9.95 3.51
CA ASP A 338 -9.65 -10.54 2.65
C ASP A 338 -10.73 -11.28 3.46
N ARG A 339 -10.31 -12.06 4.46
CA ARG A 339 -11.24 -12.74 5.37
C ARG A 339 -12.10 -11.77 6.17
N GLN A 340 -11.54 -10.66 6.61
CA GLN A 340 -12.29 -9.61 7.31
C GLN A 340 -13.33 -8.93 6.39
N LEU A 341 -13.00 -8.72 5.12
CA LEU A 341 -13.95 -8.22 4.13
C LEU A 341 -15.09 -9.22 3.89
N ARG A 342 -14.77 -10.50 3.61
CA ARG A 342 -15.76 -11.57 3.48
C ARG A 342 -16.65 -11.71 4.71
N GLY A 343 -16.08 -11.57 5.90
CA GLY A 343 -16.75 -11.67 7.18
C GLY A 343 -17.77 -10.56 7.47
N ARG A 344 -17.91 -9.57 6.58
CA ARG A 344 -19.01 -8.59 6.66
C ARG A 344 -20.35 -9.19 6.29
N ALA A 345 -20.39 -10.24 5.45
CA ALA A 345 -21.60 -10.98 5.10
C ALA A 345 -21.64 -12.36 5.77
N GLY A 346 -22.81 -12.95 5.83
CA GLY A 346 -23.01 -14.32 6.34
C GLY A 346 -22.89 -14.43 7.87
N ARG A 347 -23.17 -13.36 8.61
CA ARG A 347 -23.12 -13.35 10.07
C ARG A 347 -24.29 -14.11 10.68
N GLN A 348 -24.05 -14.81 11.78
CA GLN A 348 -25.07 -15.56 12.54
C GLN A 348 -25.91 -16.53 11.68
N GLY A 349 -25.28 -17.14 10.65
CA GLY A 349 -25.94 -18.07 9.75
C GLY A 349 -26.79 -17.41 8.65
N ASP A 350 -26.73 -16.08 8.53
CA ASP A 350 -27.39 -15.37 7.43
C ASP A 350 -26.78 -15.76 6.06
N PRO A 351 -27.56 -15.82 5.00
CA PRO A 351 -27.04 -16.03 3.66
C PRO A 351 -26.23 -14.81 3.21
N GLY A 352 -25.37 -15.03 2.25
CA GLY A 352 -24.53 -13.99 1.65
C GLY A 352 -23.64 -14.57 0.56
N SER A 353 -22.93 -13.71 -0.13
CA SER A 353 -21.93 -14.12 -1.14
C SER A 353 -20.69 -13.26 -1.08
N SER A 354 -19.54 -13.81 -1.46
CA SER A 354 -18.33 -13.04 -1.67
C SER A 354 -17.66 -13.43 -2.98
N GLN A 355 -17.12 -12.44 -3.70
CA GLN A 355 -16.33 -12.63 -4.91
C GLN A 355 -15.24 -11.58 -5.03
N PHE A 356 -14.05 -11.98 -5.45
CA PHE A 356 -12.96 -11.08 -5.73
C PHE A 356 -12.70 -10.99 -7.22
N TYR A 357 -12.44 -9.76 -7.66
CA TYR A 357 -12.08 -9.40 -9.04
C TYR A 357 -10.62 -8.99 -9.04
N VAL A 358 -9.79 -9.70 -9.78
CA VAL A 358 -8.34 -9.53 -9.79
C VAL A 358 -7.90 -9.20 -11.21
N SER A 359 -6.92 -8.34 -11.37
CA SER A 359 -6.27 -8.05 -12.63
C SER A 359 -4.78 -8.40 -12.55
N LEU A 360 -4.17 -8.78 -13.68
CA LEU A 360 -2.72 -8.95 -13.74
C LEU A 360 -1.95 -7.64 -13.49
N GLU A 361 -2.63 -6.50 -13.64
CA GLU A 361 -2.08 -5.17 -13.37
C GLU A 361 -2.20 -4.76 -11.90
N ASP A 362 -2.82 -5.56 -11.02
CA ASP A 362 -2.92 -5.28 -9.59
C ASP A 362 -1.55 -5.46 -8.92
N ASN A 363 -1.28 -4.66 -7.88
CA ASN A 363 0.03 -4.63 -7.24
C ASN A 363 0.50 -6.00 -6.76
N LEU A 364 -0.37 -6.76 -6.09
CA LEU A 364 -0.06 -8.11 -5.64
C LEU A 364 0.35 -9.03 -6.81
N MET A 365 -0.35 -8.94 -7.93
CA MET A 365 -0.08 -9.77 -9.12
C MET A 365 1.20 -9.31 -9.81
N ARG A 366 1.43 -8.01 -9.93
CA ARG A 366 2.62 -7.43 -10.56
C ARG A 366 3.90 -7.79 -9.81
N LEU A 367 3.89 -7.70 -8.48
CA LEU A 367 5.10 -7.88 -7.66
C LEU A 367 5.41 -9.35 -7.32
N PHE A 368 4.39 -10.20 -7.20
CA PHE A 368 4.57 -11.54 -6.63
C PHE A 368 3.97 -12.69 -7.44
N GLY A 369 3.21 -12.43 -8.49
CA GLY A 369 2.45 -13.46 -9.19
C GLY A 369 2.40 -13.41 -10.71
N SER A 370 2.84 -12.31 -11.34
CA SER A 370 2.53 -12.01 -12.73
C SER A 370 3.11 -13.01 -13.75
N ASP A 371 4.36 -13.39 -13.64
CA ASP A 371 5.06 -14.12 -14.72
C ASP A 371 4.48 -15.51 -14.99
N ARG A 372 4.13 -16.25 -13.91
CA ARG A 372 3.56 -17.59 -14.07
C ARG A 372 2.12 -17.54 -14.53
N VAL A 373 1.36 -16.59 -14.01
CA VAL A 373 -0.06 -16.43 -14.36
C VAL A 373 -0.18 -15.84 -15.75
N ALA A 374 0.61 -14.84 -16.11
CA ALA A 374 0.65 -14.27 -17.46
C ALA A 374 1.04 -15.33 -18.51
N LYS A 375 2.11 -16.10 -18.28
CA LYS A 375 2.50 -17.20 -19.16
C LYS A 375 1.44 -18.29 -19.29
N MET A 376 0.67 -18.51 -18.24
CA MET A 376 -0.45 -19.47 -18.28
C MET A 376 -1.62 -18.91 -19.09
N MET A 377 -1.93 -17.61 -18.95
CA MET A 377 -2.98 -16.93 -19.73
C MET A 377 -2.62 -16.87 -21.21
N ASP A 378 -1.37 -16.55 -21.53
CA ASP A 378 -0.88 -16.53 -22.92
C ASP A 378 -0.94 -17.91 -23.58
N ARG A 379 -0.62 -18.98 -22.82
CA ARG A 379 -0.72 -20.37 -23.30
C ARG A 379 -2.16 -20.82 -23.54
N MET A 380 -3.12 -20.26 -22.80
CA MET A 380 -4.54 -20.57 -22.99
C MET A 380 -5.17 -19.77 -24.13
N GLY A 381 -4.43 -18.85 -24.76
CA GLY A 381 -4.90 -18.08 -25.90
C GLY A 381 -6.07 -17.14 -25.59
N LEU A 382 -6.16 -16.66 -24.34
CA LEU A 382 -7.27 -15.81 -23.91
C LEU A 382 -7.28 -14.46 -24.62
N GLU A 383 -8.40 -14.14 -25.23
CA GLU A 383 -8.63 -12.86 -25.86
C GLU A 383 -8.95 -11.75 -24.83
N GLU A 384 -8.90 -10.50 -25.25
CA GLU A 384 -9.29 -9.36 -24.43
C GLU A 384 -10.79 -9.47 -24.09
N GLY A 385 -11.13 -9.38 -22.79
CA GLY A 385 -12.50 -9.56 -22.28
C GLY A 385 -12.84 -10.95 -21.75
N GLU A 386 -12.00 -11.96 -21.94
CA GLU A 386 -12.21 -13.29 -21.37
C GLU A 386 -11.79 -13.35 -19.91
N VAL A 387 -12.63 -14.01 -19.10
CA VAL A 387 -12.50 -14.16 -17.65
C VAL A 387 -12.01 -15.55 -17.30
N ILE A 388 -10.99 -15.65 -16.46
CA ILE A 388 -10.60 -16.91 -15.87
C ILE A 388 -11.24 -17.05 -14.49
N GLN A 389 -12.05 -18.09 -14.34
CA GLN A 389 -12.59 -18.49 -13.05
C GLN A 389 -12.21 -19.94 -12.77
N HIS A 390 -11.08 -20.15 -12.09
CA HIS A 390 -10.62 -21.48 -11.77
C HIS A 390 -9.99 -21.56 -10.37
N SER A 391 -10.35 -22.59 -9.60
CA SER A 391 -9.87 -22.76 -8.21
C SER A 391 -8.33 -22.82 -8.09
N MET A 392 -7.65 -23.31 -9.11
CA MET A 392 -6.18 -23.35 -9.14
C MET A 392 -5.57 -21.96 -9.18
N MET A 393 -6.22 -21.02 -9.86
CA MET A 393 -5.79 -19.62 -9.94
C MET A 393 -5.96 -18.92 -8.60
N THR A 394 -7.11 -19.08 -7.94
CA THR A 394 -7.33 -18.59 -6.56
C THR A 394 -6.24 -19.09 -5.61
N LYS A 395 -5.90 -20.39 -5.67
CA LYS A 395 -4.80 -20.95 -4.86
C LYS A 395 -3.43 -20.36 -5.21
N THR A 396 -3.20 -20.00 -6.46
CA THR A 396 -1.93 -19.37 -6.87
C THR A 396 -1.81 -17.94 -6.30
N ILE A 397 -2.92 -17.20 -6.29
CA ILE A 397 -2.98 -15.87 -5.67
C ILE A 397 -2.77 -15.99 -4.15
N GLU A 398 -3.42 -16.95 -3.49
CA GLU A 398 -3.21 -17.18 -2.05
C GLU A 398 -1.75 -17.54 -1.71
N ARG A 399 -1.05 -18.26 -2.58
CA ARG A 399 0.40 -18.52 -2.41
C ARG A 399 1.23 -17.24 -2.59
N ALA A 400 0.85 -16.36 -3.50
CA ALA A 400 1.48 -15.05 -3.64
C ALA A 400 1.28 -14.21 -2.37
N GLN A 401 0.06 -14.13 -1.85
CA GLN A 401 -0.23 -13.46 -0.58
C GLN A 401 0.62 -14.02 0.57
N LYS A 402 0.73 -15.35 0.67
CA LYS A 402 1.56 -15.98 1.71
C LYS A 402 3.02 -15.55 1.64
N LYS A 403 3.59 -15.40 0.44
CA LYS A 403 4.95 -14.89 0.29
C LYS A 403 5.09 -13.44 0.76
N VAL A 404 4.09 -12.60 0.49
CA VAL A 404 4.06 -11.21 0.99
C VAL A 404 3.97 -11.20 2.50
N GLU A 405 3.08 -12.00 3.08
CA GLU A 405 2.95 -12.16 4.54
C GLU A 405 4.28 -12.59 5.19
N GLU A 406 4.96 -13.59 4.60
CA GLU A 406 6.27 -14.07 5.07
C GLU A 406 7.35 -12.98 4.97
N ASN A 407 7.39 -12.21 3.87
CA ASN A 407 8.32 -11.09 3.72
C ASN A 407 8.06 -10.00 4.76
N ASN A 408 6.80 -9.60 4.93
CA ASN A 408 6.39 -8.59 5.89
C ASN A 408 6.66 -9.04 7.35
N PHE A 409 6.46 -10.32 7.64
CA PHE A 409 6.86 -10.91 8.92
C PHE A 409 8.37 -10.80 9.14
N GLY A 410 9.18 -11.12 8.13
CA GLY A 410 10.64 -10.96 8.18
C GLY A 410 11.07 -9.53 8.49
N ILE A 411 10.41 -8.53 7.89
CA ILE A 411 10.68 -7.11 8.17
C ILE A 411 10.33 -6.77 9.62
N ARG A 412 9.13 -7.17 10.11
CA ARG A 412 8.71 -6.94 11.49
C ARG A 412 9.63 -7.61 12.51
N LYS A 413 10.12 -8.81 12.19
CA LYS A 413 11.08 -9.53 13.05
C LYS A 413 12.41 -8.79 13.16
N ARG A 414 12.93 -8.27 12.04
CA ARG A 414 14.16 -7.46 12.07
C ARG A 414 14.00 -6.19 12.90
N LEU A 415 12.86 -5.50 12.76
CA LEU A 415 12.58 -4.32 13.59
C LEU A 415 12.56 -4.66 15.07
N LEU A 416 12.00 -5.82 15.43
CA LEU A 416 12.01 -6.29 16.82
C LEU A 416 13.44 -6.60 17.31
N GLU A 417 14.25 -7.29 16.50
CA GLU A 417 15.65 -7.59 16.80
C GLU A 417 16.47 -6.31 16.99
N TYR A 418 16.24 -5.27 16.18
CA TYR A 418 16.85 -3.95 16.37
C TYR A 418 16.43 -3.29 17.67
N ASP A 419 15.15 -3.32 17.98
CA ASP A 419 14.59 -2.71 19.20
C ASP A 419 15.12 -3.43 20.46
N ASP A 420 15.25 -4.77 20.41
CA ASP A 420 15.83 -5.57 21.50
C ASP A 420 17.32 -5.27 21.74
N VAL A 421 18.06 -4.76 20.75
CA VAL A 421 19.48 -4.35 20.90
C VAL A 421 19.59 -2.92 21.42
N MET A 422 18.64 -2.04 21.07
CA MET A 422 18.67 -0.61 21.44
C MET A 422 18.14 -0.36 22.86
N ASN A 423 17.34 -1.25 23.42
CA ASN A 423 16.76 -1.21 24.76
C ASN A 423 17.45 -2.19 25.70
#